data_1eee4f27a6035d1704decd76455ef64a
#
_entry.id   1eee4f27a6035d1704decd76455ef64a
#
_cell.length_a   1.000
_cell.length_b   1.000
_cell.length_c   1.000
_cell.angle_alpha   90.00
_cell.angle_beta   90.00
_cell.angle_gamma   90.00
#
_symmetry.space_group_name_H-M   'P 1'
#
loop_
_entity.id
_entity.type
_entity.pdbx_description
1 polymer ?
#
loop_
_entity_poly.entity_id
_entity_poly.type
_entity_poly.pdbx_seq_one_letter_code
_entity_poly.pdbx_strand_id
1 'polypeptide(L)'
;MASAQEFARLAQINGVADYILVRGDGRIIAQNMENDASLGQLIATSGSQCDTLAADMGGNRYIHLCLERESGNDLLVFSLGRLYLGIVKHAESEHQEVVDNIIYFLKNLS
;
A
#
# COMPACT_ATOMS: atom_id res chain seq x y z
N MET A 1 2.82 13.64 -12.31
CA MET A 1 2.20 12.99 -11.14
C MET A 1 1.30 11.85 -11.59
N ALA A 2 1.35 10.72 -10.94
CA ALA A 2 0.51 9.58 -11.29
C ALA A 2 -0.96 9.89 -11.02
N SER A 3 -1.83 9.46 -11.92
CA SER A 3 -3.29 9.63 -11.78
C SER A 3 -3.90 8.41 -11.10
N ALA A 4 -5.16 8.56 -10.65
CA ALA A 4 -5.90 7.43 -10.10
C ALA A 4 -6.02 6.28 -11.10
N GLN A 5 -6.09 6.59 -12.40
CA GLN A 5 -6.14 5.57 -13.45
C GLN A 5 -4.85 4.75 -13.52
N GLU A 6 -3.71 5.37 -13.29
CA GLU A 6 -2.45 4.64 -13.28
C GLU A 6 -2.39 3.66 -12.10
N PHE A 7 -2.91 4.07 -10.94
CA PHE A 7 -2.96 3.18 -9.78
C PHE A 7 -3.92 2.01 -9.98
N ALA A 8 -4.93 2.14 -10.85
CA ALA A 8 -5.84 1.03 -11.15
C ALA A 8 -5.10 -0.18 -11.73
N ARG A 9 -3.93 0.03 -12.33
CA ARG A 9 -3.11 -1.05 -12.86
C ARG A 9 -2.57 -1.98 -11.78
N LEU A 10 -2.57 -1.54 -10.52
CA LEU A 10 -2.17 -2.38 -9.40
C LEU A 10 -3.03 -3.64 -9.29
N ALA A 11 -4.30 -3.56 -9.64
CA ALA A 11 -5.19 -4.71 -9.60
C ALA A 11 -4.77 -5.83 -10.56
N GLN A 12 -3.92 -5.52 -11.54
CA GLN A 12 -3.44 -6.49 -12.51
C GLN A 12 -2.11 -7.14 -12.11
N ILE A 13 -1.51 -6.67 -11.03
CA ILE A 13 -0.25 -7.23 -10.54
C ILE A 13 -0.53 -8.58 -9.88
N ASN A 14 0.25 -9.59 -10.24
CA ASN A 14 0.11 -10.92 -9.68
C ASN A 14 0.32 -10.89 -8.17
N GLY A 15 -0.62 -11.43 -7.43
CA GLY A 15 -0.57 -11.46 -5.97
C GLY A 15 -1.33 -10.34 -5.28
N VAL A 16 -1.80 -9.34 -6.01
CA VAL A 16 -2.61 -8.24 -5.45
C VAL A 16 -4.09 -8.61 -5.53
N ALA A 17 -4.73 -8.74 -4.36
CA ALA A 17 -6.17 -8.96 -4.29
C ALA A 17 -6.92 -7.63 -4.42
N ASP A 18 -6.52 -6.64 -3.61
CA ASP A 18 -7.15 -5.32 -3.58
C ASP A 18 -6.10 -4.25 -3.34
N TYR A 19 -6.44 -3.01 -3.69
CA TYR A 19 -5.58 -1.87 -3.36
C TYR A 19 -6.43 -0.71 -2.87
N ILE A 20 -5.82 0.11 -1.98
CA ILE A 20 -6.40 1.35 -1.50
C ILE A 20 -5.31 2.41 -1.45
N LEU A 21 -5.55 3.55 -2.08
CA LEU A 21 -4.65 4.69 -2.01
C LEU A 21 -5.31 5.76 -1.15
N VAL A 22 -4.63 6.18 -0.08
CA VAL A 22 -5.20 7.14 0.88
C VAL A 22 -4.26 8.32 1.11
N ARG A 23 -4.85 9.43 1.53
CA ARG A 23 -4.12 10.60 2.01
C ARG A 23 -3.74 10.39 3.47
N GLY A 24 -2.83 11.22 3.97
CA GLY A 24 -2.40 11.14 5.35
C GLY A 24 -3.51 11.34 6.40
N ASP A 25 -4.63 11.95 6.00
CA ASP A 25 -5.80 12.13 6.87
C ASP A 25 -6.78 10.95 6.80
N GLY A 26 -6.45 9.92 6.04
CA GLY A 26 -7.31 8.74 5.88
C GLY A 26 -8.28 8.81 4.73
N ARG A 27 -8.33 9.93 4.01
CA ARG A 27 -9.25 10.09 2.89
C ARG A 27 -8.82 9.20 1.72
N ILE A 28 -9.76 8.38 1.23
CA ILE A 28 -9.51 7.46 0.14
C ILE A 28 -9.45 8.24 -1.18
N ILE A 29 -8.36 8.06 -1.93
CA ILE A 29 -8.15 8.69 -3.23
C ILE A 29 -8.57 7.75 -4.35
N ALA A 30 -8.21 6.45 -4.22
CA ALA A 30 -8.54 5.44 -5.20
C ALA A 30 -8.57 4.07 -4.53
N GLN A 31 -9.42 3.19 -5.02
CA GLN A 31 -9.51 1.83 -4.50
C GLN A 31 -10.26 0.96 -5.50
N ASN A 32 -10.03 -0.35 -5.42
CA ASN A 32 -10.80 -1.33 -6.19
C ASN A 32 -11.69 -2.22 -5.32
N MET A 33 -11.81 -1.91 -4.04
CA MET A 33 -12.65 -2.68 -3.11
C MET A 33 -13.80 -1.80 -2.65
N GLU A 34 -14.85 -2.47 -2.16
CA GLU A 34 -16.01 -1.75 -1.65
C GLU A 34 -15.65 -1.00 -0.38
N ASN A 35 -16.04 0.21 -0.36
CA ASN A 35 -16.14 1.22 0.69
C ASN A 35 -15.76 0.73 2.09
N ASP A 36 -14.47 0.77 2.41
CA ASP A 36 -14.00 0.43 3.75
C ASP A 36 -13.22 1.61 4.34
N ALA A 37 -13.97 2.56 4.90
CA ALA A 37 -13.39 3.76 5.48
C ALA A 37 -12.50 3.44 6.68
N SER A 38 -12.81 2.36 7.42
CA SER A 38 -12.00 1.96 8.57
C SER A 38 -10.63 1.48 8.12
N LEU A 39 -10.55 0.80 6.98
CA LEU A 39 -9.29 0.35 6.43
C LEU A 39 -8.45 1.53 5.95
N GLY A 40 -9.08 2.55 5.39
CA GLY A 40 -8.38 3.78 4.99
C GLY A 40 -7.70 4.46 6.18
N GLN A 41 -8.40 4.56 7.30
CA GLN A 41 -7.82 5.15 8.53
C GLN A 41 -6.68 4.29 9.07
N LEU A 42 -6.83 2.97 9.05
CA LEU A 42 -5.78 2.06 9.49
C LEU A 42 -4.52 2.24 8.63
N ILE A 43 -4.68 2.34 7.33
CA ILE A 43 -3.57 2.52 6.40
C ILE A 43 -2.86 3.85 6.67
N ALA A 44 -3.61 4.93 6.84
CA ALA A 44 -3.03 6.25 7.10
C ALA A 44 -2.26 6.26 8.43
N THR A 45 -2.83 5.69 9.48
CA THR A 45 -2.19 5.63 10.79
C THR A 45 -0.92 4.78 10.73
N SER A 46 -0.99 3.61 10.11
CA SER A 46 0.15 2.71 9.99
C SER A 46 1.25 3.33 9.13
N GLY A 47 0.86 4.00 8.03
CA GLY A 47 1.81 4.67 7.16
C GLY A 47 2.55 5.80 7.88
N SER A 48 1.83 6.57 8.68
CA SER A 48 2.44 7.65 9.47
C SER A 48 3.47 7.12 10.46
N GLN A 49 3.16 5.99 11.11
CA GLN A 49 4.10 5.34 12.02
C GLN A 49 5.33 4.83 11.27
N CYS A 50 5.12 4.29 10.08
CA CYS A 50 6.20 3.82 9.22
C CYS A 50 7.14 4.97 8.84
N ASP A 51 6.59 6.13 8.51
CA ASP A 51 7.39 7.32 8.18
C ASP A 51 8.24 7.77 9.36
N THR A 52 7.68 7.73 10.57
CA THR A 52 8.41 8.10 11.77
C THR A 52 9.60 7.17 12.01
N LEU A 53 9.37 5.85 11.87
CA LEU A 53 10.45 4.87 12.01
C LEU A 53 11.52 5.05 10.94
N ALA A 54 11.11 5.31 9.70
CA ALA A 54 12.04 5.51 8.61
C ALA A 54 12.93 6.73 8.84
N ALA A 55 12.36 7.82 9.34
CA ALA A 55 13.11 9.02 9.66
C ALA A 55 14.17 8.74 10.74
N ASP A 56 13.79 7.98 11.78
CA ASP A 56 14.69 7.64 12.88
C ASP A 56 15.83 6.72 12.42
N MET A 57 15.60 5.92 11.39
CA MET A 57 16.57 4.95 10.88
C MET A 57 17.38 5.45 9.69
N GLY A 58 17.27 6.74 9.35
CA GLY A 58 17.99 7.30 8.23
C GLY A 58 17.23 7.31 6.91
N GLY A 59 15.98 6.86 6.92
CA GLY A 59 15.06 6.99 5.81
C GLY A 59 15.41 6.19 4.57
N ASN A 60 14.43 5.51 4.01
CA ASN A 60 14.54 4.85 2.70
C ASN A 60 13.23 5.00 1.96
N ARG A 61 13.32 4.97 0.62
CA ARG A 61 12.13 5.00 -0.22
C ARG A 61 11.43 3.64 -0.17
N TYR A 62 10.11 3.67 -0.31
CA TYR A 62 9.27 2.48 -0.44
C TYR A 62 9.38 1.55 0.76
N ILE A 63 9.61 2.14 1.94
CA ILE A 63 9.51 1.37 3.17
C ILE A 63 8.07 0.92 3.32
N HIS A 64 7.88 -0.34 3.68
CA HIS A 64 6.55 -0.88 3.85
C HIS A 64 6.39 -1.54 5.22
N LEU A 65 5.14 -1.65 5.62
CA LEU A 65 4.73 -2.33 6.83
C LEU A 65 3.78 -3.45 6.43
N CYS A 66 3.97 -4.64 6.99
CA CYS A 66 3.07 -5.76 6.75
C CYS A 66 2.22 -6.01 7.98
N LEU A 67 0.91 -5.99 7.80
CA LEU A 67 -0.05 -6.33 8.86
C LEU A 67 -0.65 -7.69 8.53
N GLU A 68 -0.31 -8.71 9.33
CA GLU A 68 -0.85 -10.04 9.15
C GLU A 68 -2.33 -10.06 9.58
N ARG A 69 -3.16 -10.73 8.81
CA ARG A 69 -4.59 -10.85 9.07
C ARG A 69 -4.96 -12.33 9.22
N GLU A 70 -5.97 -12.58 10.05
CA GLU A 70 -6.44 -13.96 10.29
C GLU A 70 -6.89 -14.64 9.00
N SER A 71 -7.42 -13.88 8.05
CA SER A 71 -7.84 -14.43 6.76
C SER A 71 -6.68 -14.95 5.91
N GLY A 72 -5.44 -14.61 6.27
CA GLY A 72 -4.27 -14.94 5.46
C GLY A 72 -3.99 -13.96 4.34
N ASN A 73 -4.93 -13.06 4.05
CA ASN A 73 -4.72 -12.00 3.07
C ASN A 73 -4.12 -10.79 3.80
N ASP A 74 -2.80 -10.75 3.84
CA ASP A 74 -2.08 -9.71 4.60
C ASP A 74 -2.22 -8.35 3.96
N LEU A 75 -2.18 -7.31 4.79
CA LEU A 75 -2.21 -5.93 4.34
C LEU A 75 -0.79 -5.39 4.32
N LEU A 76 -0.36 -4.91 3.16
CA LEU A 76 0.93 -4.24 2.99
C LEU A 76 0.67 -2.74 2.87
N VAL A 77 1.40 -1.93 3.63
CA VAL A 77 1.26 -0.48 3.61
C VAL A 77 2.58 0.13 3.15
N PHE A 78 2.53 0.91 2.08
CA PHE A 78 3.71 1.59 1.52
C PHE A 78 3.55 3.09 1.67
N SER A 79 4.60 3.75 2.14
CA SER A 79 4.62 5.22 2.21
C SER A 79 5.11 5.78 0.87
N LEU A 80 4.34 6.69 0.30
CA LEU A 80 4.67 7.36 -0.97
C LEU A 80 4.94 8.85 -0.77
N GLY A 81 5.29 9.23 0.46
CA GLY A 81 5.53 10.63 0.81
C GLY A 81 4.27 11.27 1.37
N ARG A 82 3.38 11.75 0.51
CA ARG A 82 2.13 12.40 0.95
C ARG A 82 0.94 11.45 0.97
N LEU A 83 1.09 10.31 0.32
CA LEU A 83 0.03 9.33 0.19
C LEU A 83 0.52 8.02 0.78
N TYR A 84 -0.42 7.16 1.13
CA TYR A 84 -0.12 5.81 1.59
C TYR A 84 -0.89 4.82 0.74
N LEU A 85 -0.20 3.75 0.34
CA LEU A 85 -0.78 2.71 -0.49
C LEU A 85 -0.97 1.46 0.34
N GLY A 86 -2.21 0.99 0.45
CA GLY A 86 -2.53 -0.30 1.07
C GLY A 86 -2.76 -1.34 0.00
N ILE A 87 -2.10 -2.48 0.13
CA ILE A 87 -2.24 -3.61 -0.78
C ILE A 87 -2.69 -4.81 0.03
N VAL A 88 -3.81 -5.41 -0.36
CA VAL A 88 -4.24 -6.68 0.20
C VAL A 88 -3.65 -7.78 -0.66
N LYS A 89 -2.79 -8.59 -0.07
CA LYS A 89 -2.08 -9.66 -0.78
C LYS A 89 -2.91 -10.95 -0.72
N HIS A 90 -2.94 -11.70 -1.82
CA HIS A 90 -3.52 -13.04 -1.80
C HIS A 90 -2.71 -13.95 -0.86
N ALA A 91 -3.41 -14.77 -0.09
CA ALA A 91 -2.78 -15.63 0.90
C ALA A 91 -1.77 -16.59 0.29
N GLU A 92 -2.06 -17.10 -0.91
CA GLU A 92 -1.19 -18.07 -1.58
C GLU A 92 0.00 -17.43 -2.31
N SER A 93 0.06 -16.11 -2.37
CA SER A 93 1.17 -15.43 -3.06
C SER A 93 2.38 -15.27 -2.15
N GLU A 94 3.56 -15.40 -2.73
CA GLU A 94 4.80 -15.26 -1.98
C GLU A 94 5.03 -13.78 -1.65
N HIS A 95 5.27 -13.49 -0.37
CA HIS A 95 5.35 -12.14 0.16
C HIS A 95 6.37 -11.27 -0.56
N GLN A 96 7.62 -11.76 -0.67
CA GLN A 96 8.70 -10.96 -1.25
C GLN A 96 8.45 -10.66 -2.73
N GLU A 97 7.88 -11.61 -3.45
CA GLU A 97 7.55 -11.41 -4.86
C GLU A 97 6.54 -10.29 -5.03
N VAL A 98 5.49 -10.26 -4.19
CA VAL A 98 4.49 -9.21 -4.25
C VAL A 98 5.11 -7.85 -3.92
N VAL A 99 5.93 -7.79 -2.87
CA VAL A 99 6.63 -6.55 -2.48
C VAL A 99 7.50 -6.05 -3.64
N ASP A 100 8.28 -6.93 -4.27
CA ASP A 100 9.15 -6.55 -5.38
C ASP A 100 8.35 -6.03 -6.57
N ASN A 101 7.23 -6.67 -6.87
CA ASN A 101 6.36 -6.25 -7.97
C ASN A 101 5.75 -4.88 -7.70
N ILE A 102 5.33 -4.61 -6.47
CA ILE A 102 4.78 -3.31 -6.09
C ILE A 102 5.85 -2.23 -6.17
N ILE A 103 7.05 -2.49 -5.65
CA ILE A 103 8.14 -1.52 -5.71
C ILE A 103 8.51 -1.21 -7.16
N TYR A 104 8.58 -2.24 -8.01
CA TYR A 104 8.85 -2.05 -9.43
C TYR A 104 7.77 -1.15 -10.07
N PHE A 105 6.51 -1.41 -9.75
CA PHE A 105 5.41 -0.59 -10.25
C PHE A 105 5.57 0.87 -9.81
N LEU A 106 5.87 1.10 -8.53
CA LEU A 106 6.00 2.46 -7.99
C LEU A 106 7.16 3.22 -8.62
N LYS A 107 8.28 2.54 -8.88
CA LYS A 107 9.45 3.16 -9.51
C LYS A 107 9.18 3.57 -10.96
N ASN A 108 8.21 2.94 -11.61
CA ASN A 108 7.89 3.19 -13.01
C ASN A 108 6.67 4.11 -13.20
N LEU A 109 6.13 4.64 -12.12
CA LEU A 109 5.09 5.67 -12.21
C LEU A 109 5.71 6.98 -12.65
N SER A 110 5.05 7.64 -13.56
CA SER A 110 5.53 8.93 -14.08
C SER A 110 4.96 10.11 -13.30
#